data_ef5cea37fb766b1cb4ff042f88f046ac
#
_entry.id   ef5cea37fb766b1cb4ff042f88f046ac
#
_cell.length_a   1.000
_cell.length_b   1.000
_cell.length_c   1.000
_cell.angle_alpha   90.00
_cell.angle_beta   90.00
_cell.angle_gamma   90.00
#
_symmetry.space_group_name_H-M   'P 1'
#
loop_
_entity.id
_entity.type
_entity.pdbx_description
1 polymer ?
#
loop_
_entity_poly.entity_id
_entity_poly.type
_entity_poly.pdbx_seq_one_letter_code
_entity_poly.pdbx_strand_id
1 'polypeptide(L)'
;MSLKTLFPEITPFQTELFAVDRQHRIYVEQSGNPEGAPVIFVHGGPGCGCGDWARRFLDPDFYRIICIDQRGCGRSEPFLELNNNTIQDLAEDMEKVRCHLGIEKWLVHGGSWGTTLSLYYAETYPASVCGLILRGVFLGRQEDIDWLYQGGTGQFFPEAYAKFTSLLTLEEQKNNIASYYRYLTSPDKAIRERYGKAFADFENSVITLYPKLLSDSITDEDIAMATMETHYFINSCFMSNNYILENAHKIKNIPTIIIHGRYDVDCRPIGAQLLFEQLNKAEIIYTISGHSGF
;
A
#
# COMPACT_ATOMS: atom_id res chain seq x y z
N MET A 1 -25.21 -3.25 -13.02
CA MET A 1 -24.75 -4.36 -12.16
C MET A 1 -24.96 -3.92 -10.73
N SER A 2 -25.58 -4.73 -9.87
CA SER A 2 -25.62 -4.42 -8.42
C SER A 2 -24.17 -4.52 -7.90
N LEU A 3 -23.72 -3.51 -7.15
CA LEU A 3 -22.45 -3.59 -6.45
C LEU A 3 -22.49 -4.80 -5.51
N LYS A 4 -21.51 -5.69 -5.61
CA LYS A 4 -21.35 -6.77 -4.64
C LYS A 4 -20.87 -6.16 -3.32
N THR A 5 -21.51 -6.53 -2.22
CA THR A 5 -21.05 -6.17 -0.89
C THR A 5 -19.80 -6.99 -0.53
N LEU A 6 -19.00 -6.51 0.41
CA LEU A 6 -17.92 -7.30 0.99
C LEU A 6 -18.48 -8.59 1.62
N PHE A 7 -17.66 -9.62 1.70
CA PHE A 7 -18.00 -10.83 2.44
C PHE A 7 -18.29 -10.51 3.92
N PRO A 8 -19.02 -11.37 4.64
CA PRO A 8 -19.29 -11.17 6.06
C PRO A 8 -18.00 -11.01 6.88
N GLU A 9 -18.12 -10.39 8.04
CA GLU A 9 -17.01 -10.29 8.98
C GLU A 9 -16.62 -11.68 9.50
N ILE A 10 -15.33 -11.91 9.56
CA ILE A 10 -14.72 -13.13 10.09
C ILE A 10 -13.59 -12.79 11.05
N THR A 11 -13.33 -13.68 11.99
CA THR A 11 -12.19 -13.58 12.90
C THR A 11 -11.03 -14.47 12.43
N PRO A 12 -9.79 -14.09 12.69
CA PRO A 12 -8.65 -14.96 12.44
C PRO A 12 -8.75 -16.24 13.28
N PHE A 13 -8.42 -17.38 12.69
CA PHE A 13 -8.24 -18.62 13.43
C PHE A 13 -6.83 -18.75 14.01
N GLN A 14 -5.88 -17.98 13.52
CA GLN A 14 -4.49 -17.92 14.02
C GLN A 14 -3.92 -16.51 13.88
N THR A 15 -3.18 -16.06 14.88
CA THR A 15 -2.42 -14.81 14.88
C THR A 15 -1.07 -15.03 15.56
N GLU A 16 -0.03 -14.37 15.07
CA GLU A 16 1.29 -14.42 15.67
C GLU A 16 2.11 -13.16 15.38
N LEU A 17 3.13 -12.90 16.21
CA LEU A 17 4.21 -11.97 15.92
C LEU A 17 5.42 -12.79 15.45
N PHE A 18 5.63 -12.85 14.14
CA PHE A 18 6.67 -13.63 13.51
C PHE A 18 7.97 -12.83 13.40
N ALA A 19 9.07 -13.35 13.98
CA ALA A 19 10.38 -12.72 13.93
C ALA A 19 10.99 -12.86 12.52
N VAL A 20 11.15 -11.74 11.81
CA VAL A 20 11.73 -11.71 10.46
C VAL A 20 13.22 -11.41 10.46
N ASP A 21 13.71 -10.75 11.51
CA ASP A 21 15.13 -10.54 11.80
C ASP A 21 15.37 -10.39 13.31
N ARG A 22 16.54 -9.86 13.72
CA ARG A 22 16.88 -9.69 15.14
C ARG A 22 16.09 -8.57 15.82
N GLN A 23 15.57 -7.62 15.05
CA GLN A 23 14.91 -6.41 15.54
C GLN A 23 13.41 -6.44 15.29
N HIS A 24 12.97 -6.97 14.12
CA HIS A 24 11.60 -6.84 13.66
C HIS A 24 10.80 -8.14 13.87
N ARG A 25 9.57 -7.93 14.33
CA ARG A 25 8.52 -8.97 14.37
C ARG A 25 7.31 -8.42 13.63
N ILE A 26 6.87 -9.11 12.60
CA ILE A 26 5.68 -8.70 11.87
C ILE A 26 4.46 -9.46 12.38
N TYR A 27 3.36 -8.76 12.45
CA TYR A 27 2.08 -9.37 12.76
C TYR A 27 1.59 -10.14 11.55
N VAL A 28 1.23 -11.39 11.78
CA VAL A 28 0.68 -12.31 10.78
C VAL A 28 -0.63 -12.87 11.30
N GLU A 29 -1.68 -12.81 10.51
CA GLU A 29 -2.95 -13.46 10.81
C GLU A 29 -3.42 -14.33 9.67
N GLN A 30 -4.15 -15.38 10.01
CA GLN A 30 -4.76 -16.30 9.09
C GLN A 30 -6.26 -16.41 9.39
N SER A 31 -7.08 -16.29 8.34
CA SER A 31 -8.53 -16.34 8.44
C SER A 31 -9.14 -17.12 7.26
N GLY A 32 -10.44 -17.36 7.30
CA GLY A 32 -11.14 -18.14 6.29
C GLY A 32 -10.94 -19.64 6.42
N ASN A 33 -10.80 -20.35 5.31
CA ASN A 33 -10.65 -21.80 5.25
C ASN A 33 -9.18 -22.21 5.47
N PRO A 34 -8.81 -22.90 6.56
CA PRO A 34 -7.44 -23.35 6.82
C PRO A 34 -6.83 -24.21 5.71
N GLU A 35 -7.67 -25.01 5.02
CA GLU A 35 -7.30 -25.91 3.92
C GLU A 35 -7.54 -25.28 2.54
N GLY A 36 -7.94 -24.00 2.51
CA GLY A 36 -8.28 -23.27 1.29
C GLY A 36 -7.07 -22.86 0.46
N ALA A 37 -7.33 -22.32 -0.73
CA ALA A 37 -6.30 -21.77 -1.58
C ALA A 37 -5.61 -20.58 -0.89
N PRO A 38 -4.28 -20.58 -0.72
CA PRO A 38 -3.62 -19.53 0.05
C PRO A 38 -3.56 -18.21 -0.73
N VAL A 39 -3.92 -17.13 -0.06
CA VAL A 39 -3.84 -15.78 -0.58
C VAL A 39 -3.26 -14.85 0.48
N ILE A 40 -2.27 -14.05 0.09
CA ILE A 40 -1.77 -12.96 0.94
C ILE A 40 -2.40 -11.64 0.53
N PHE A 41 -2.92 -10.91 1.51
CA PHE A 41 -3.34 -9.52 1.36
C PHE A 41 -2.21 -8.57 1.76
N VAL A 42 -1.81 -7.70 0.83
CA VAL A 42 -0.73 -6.72 0.99
C VAL A 42 -1.34 -5.32 1.09
N HIS A 43 -1.30 -4.75 2.29
CA HIS A 43 -1.90 -3.44 2.54
C HIS A 43 -1.16 -2.28 1.88
N GLY A 44 -1.87 -1.18 1.72
CA GLY A 44 -1.37 0.09 1.15
C GLY A 44 -0.69 1.01 2.17
N GLY A 45 -0.64 2.26 1.81
CA GLY A 45 0.12 3.34 2.39
C GLY A 45 1.36 3.57 1.54
N PRO A 46 2.57 3.19 1.98
CA PRO A 46 2.93 2.22 3.06
C PRO A 46 2.51 2.68 4.45
N GLY A 47 2.30 1.72 5.35
CA GLY A 47 2.08 2.04 6.75
C GLY A 47 0.64 1.92 7.27
N CYS A 48 -0.36 1.58 6.40
CA CYS A 48 -1.77 1.45 6.83
C CYS A 48 -2.05 0.29 7.79
N GLY A 49 -1.26 -0.80 7.71
CA GLY A 49 -1.61 -2.06 8.35
C GLY A 49 -2.83 -2.76 7.72
N CYS A 50 -3.14 -3.96 8.17
CA CYS A 50 -4.31 -4.72 7.76
C CYS A 50 -5.45 -4.56 8.76
N GLY A 51 -6.44 -3.76 8.41
CA GLY A 51 -7.69 -3.68 9.17
C GLY A 51 -8.59 -4.91 8.97
N ASP A 52 -9.61 -5.05 9.80
CA ASP A 52 -10.55 -6.17 9.74
C ASP A 52 -11.28 -6.29 8.39
N TRP A 53 -11.41 -5.20 7.68
CA TRP A 53 -11.99 -5.13 6.33
C TRP A 53 -11.19 -5.89 5.29
N ALA A 54 -9.87 -6.05 5.47
CA ALA A 54 -8.98 -6.73 4.53
C ALA A 54 -9.39 -8.20 4.30
N ARG A 55 -9.89 -8.87 5.33
CA ARG A 55 -10.39 -10.26 5.28
C ARG A 55 -11.64 -10.43 4.42
N ARG A 56 -12.36 -9.35 4.12
CA ARG A 56 -13.69 -9.35 3.52
C ARG A 56 -13.69 -9.16 2.00
N PHE A 57 -12.53 -9.02 1.37
CA PHE A 57 -12.42 -8.95 -0.09
C PHE A 57 -12.47 -10.31 -0.78
N LEU A 58 -12.23 -11.38 -0.03
CA LEU A 58 -12.03 -12.73 -0.54
C LEU A 58 -13.05 -13.68 0.10
N ASP A 59 -13.47 -14.69 -0.65
CA ASP A 59 -14.41 -15.70 -0.18
C ASP A 59 -13.76 -16.56 0.93
N PRO A 60 -14.22 -16.44 2.19
CA PRO A 60 -13.62 -17.15 3.31
C PRO A 60 -13.86 -18.66 3.30
N ASP A 61 -14.83 -19.15 2.54
CA ASP A 61 -15.06 -20.59 2.40
C ASP A 61 -14.07 -21.23 1.42
N PHE A 62 -13.55 -20.44 0.48
CA PHE A 62 -12.61 -20.89 -0.55
C PHE A 62 -11.15 -20.62 -0.21
N TYR A 63 -10.84 -19.44 0.38
CA TYR A 63 -9.47 -19.00 0.60
C TYR A 63 -8.99 -19.18 2.03
N ARG A 64 -7.70 -19.59 2.17
CA ARG A 64 -6.90 -19.35 3.36
C ARG A 64 -6.29 -17.95 3.21
N ILE A 65 -6.83 -16.99 3.95
CA ILE A 65 -6.50 -15.57 3.82
C ILE A 65 -5.42 -15.22 4.83
N ILE A 66 -4.25 -14.82 4.34
CA ILE A 66 -3.11 -14.35 5.13
C ILE A 66 -3.06 -12.83 5.05
N CYS A 67 -3.09 -12.14 6.20
CA CYS A 67 -2.82 -10.71 6.28
C CYS A 67 -1.56 -10.48 7.12
N ILE A 68 -0.71 -9.57 6.68
CA ILE A 68 0.48 -9.15 7.41
C ILE A 68 0.46 -7.64 7.61
N ASP A 69 0.85 -7.17 8.77
CA ASP A 69 1.20 -5.77 8.96
C ASP A 69 2.69 -5.61 8.63
N GLN A 70 3.02 -4.71 7.68
CA GLN A 70 4.40 -4.49 7.25
C GLN A 70 5.23 -3.88 8.40
N ARG A 71 6.56 -3.84 8.25
CA ARG A 71 7.45 -3.28 9.29
C ARG A 71 7.05 -1.86 9.66
N GLY A 72 7.14 -1.55 10.94
CA GLY A 72 6.94 -0.21 11.48
C GLY A 72 5.50 0.27 11.60
N CYS A 73 4.50 -0.53 11.24
CA CYS A 73 3.09 -0.14 11.28
C CYS A 73 2.17 -1.21 11.86
N GLY A 74 0.93 -0.82 12.10
CA GLY A 74 -0.11 -1.70 12.61
C GLY A 74 0.29 -2.34 13.93
N ARG A 75 0.20 -3.67 13.98
CA ARG A 75 0.53 -4.50 15.16
C ARG A 75 1.96 -5.06 15.11
N SER A 76 2.75 -4.72 14.07
CA SER A 76 4.14 -5.13 13.93
C SER A 76 5.07 -4.33 14.86
N GLU A 77 6.16 -4.96 15.28
CA GLU A 77 7.12 -4.40 16.24
C GLU A 77 8.54 -4.32 15.65
N PRO A 78 9.32 -3.25 15.95
CA PRO A 78 8.93 -2.03 16.67
C PRO A 78 8.04 -1.09 15.82
N PHE A 79 7.11 -0.40 16.45
CA PHE A 79 6.26 0.59 15.79
C PHE A 79 7.08 1.83 15.40
N LEU A 80 6.83 2.39 14.21
CA LEU A 80 7.56 3.52 13.60
C LEU A 80 9.07 3.28 13.39
N GLU A 81 9.53 2.03 13.35
CA GLU A 81 10.93 1.72 13.07
C GLU A 81 11.24 1.84 11.57
N LEU A 82 12.23 2.66 11.24
CA LEU A 82 12.63 2.95 9.86
C LEU A 82 13.94 2.26 9.44
N ASN A 83 14.74 1.79 10.40
CA ASN A 83 15.97 1.05 10.09
C ASN A 83 15.61 -0.33 9.51
N ASN A 84 16.36 -0.76 8.49
CA ASN A 84 16.07 -2.03 7.80
C ASN A 84 14.60 -2.14 7.38
N ASN A 85 14.03 -1.05 6.90
CA ASN A 85 12.65 -0.98 6.43
C ASN A 85 12.66 -0.46 4.99
N THR A 86 13.01 -1.34 4.08
CA THR A 86 13.09 -1.12 2.63
C THR A 86 12.13 -2.07 1.90
N ILE A 87 11.85 -1.82 0.62
CA ILE A 87 10.99 -2.73 -0.16
C ILE A 87 11.60 -4.12 -0.29
N GLN A 88 12.94 -4.23 -0.29
CA GLN A 88 13.68 -5.47 -0.28
C GLN A 88 13.41 -6.27 1.00
N ASP A 89 13.48 -5.60 2.16
CA ASP A 89 13.18 -6.22 3.46
C ASP A 89 11.73 -6.70 3.52
N LEU A 90 10.77 -5.89 3.04
CA LEU A 90 9.35 -6.27 3.04
C LEU A 90 9.08 -7.47 2.13
N ALA A 91 9.69 -7.52 0.96
CA ALA A 91 9.55 -8.68 0.05
C ALA A 91 10.18 -9.95 0.65
N GLU A 92 11.32 -9.82 1.33
CA GLU A 92 11.95 -10.94 2.04
C GLU A 92 11.07 -11.41 3.22
N ASP A 93 10.43 -10.49 3.94
CA ASP A 93 9.51 -10.84 5.02
C ASP A 93 8.31 -11.62 4.50
N MET A 94 7.72 -11.21 3.37
CA MET A 94 6.64 -11.97 2.73
C MET A 94 7.11 -13.40 2.39
N GLU A 95 8.31 -13.57 1.84
CA GLU A 95 8.84 -14.88 1.50
C GLU A 95 9.13 -15.73 2.74
N LYS A 96 9.65 -15.13 3.83
CA LYS A 96 9.85 -15.81 5.12
C LYS A 96 8.52 -16.30 5.70
N VAL A 97 7.47 -15.47 5.66
CA VAL A 97 6.12 -15.85 6.12
C VAL A 97 5.57 -17.00 5.26
N ARG A 98 5.68 -16.90 3.93
CA ARG A 98 5.22 -17.98 3.03
C ARG A 98 5.87 -19.32 3.39
N CYS A 99 7.19 -19.32 3.55
CA CYS A 99 7.95 -20.53 3.92
C CYS A 99 7.57 -21.03 5.32
N HIS A 100 7.43 -20.15 6.31
CA HIS A 100 7.01 -20.49 7.67
C HIS A 100 5.64 -21.16 7.71
N LEU A 101 4.69 -20.67 6.90
CA LEU A 101 3.35 -21.23 6.81
C LEU A 101 3.25 -22.51 5.93
N GLY A 102 4.38 -22.99 5.39
CA GLY A 102 4.43 -24.17 4.53
C GLY A 102 3.72 -24.02 3.19
N ILE A 103 3.55 -22.80 2.71
CA ILE A 103 2.84 -22.48 1.46
C ILE A 103 3.83 -22.60 0.29
N GLU A 104 3.53 -23.42 -0.72
CA GLU A 104 4.36 -23.54 -1.92
C GLU A 104 4.24 -22.32 -2.81
N LYS A 105 3.00 -21.91 -3.11
CA LYS A 105 2.67 -20.72 -3.90
C LYS A 105 1.41 -20.11 -3.35
N TRP A 106 1.27 -18.79 -3.47
CA TRP A 106 0.07 -18.08 -3.09
C TRP A 106 -0.40 -17.10 -4.16
N LEU A 107 -1.68 -16.77 -4.12
CA LEU A 107 -2.23 -15.62 -4.78
C LEU A 107 -1.80 -14.37 -4.00
N VAL A 108 -1.37 -13.32 -4.69
CA VAL A 108 -0.98 -12.06 -4.05
C VAL A 108 -1.99 -10.99 -4.39
N HIS A 109 -2.65 -10.43 -3.38
CA HIS A 109 -3.65 -9.37 -3.53
C HIS A 109 -3.12 -8.09 -2.90
N GLY A 110 -2.79 -7.10 -3.73
CA GLY A 110 -2.29 -5.79 -3.29
C GLY A 110 -3.21 -4.65 -3.68
N GLY A 111 -3.23 -3.62 -2.83
CA GLY A 111 -3.92 -2.35 -3.10
C GLY A 111 -2.99 -1.14 -2.90
N SER A 112 -3.03 -0.14 -3.83
CA SER A 112 -2.22 1.08 -3.70
C SER A 112 -0.71 0.75 -3.62
N TRP A 113 0.02 1.27 -2.64
CA TRP A 113 1.39 0.81 -2.31
C TRP A 113 1.52 -0.71 -2.27
N GLY A 114 0.50 -1.40 -1.75
CA GLY A 114 0.50 -2.87 -1.76
C GLY A 114 0.65 -3.47 -3.15
N THR A 115 0.30 -2.76 -4.24
CA THR A 115 0.57 -3.23 -5.60
C THR A 115 2.05 -3.11 -5.96
N THR A 116 2.73 -2.04 -5.53
CA THR A 116 4.18 -1.87 -5.70
C THR A 116 4.93 -3.00 -5.03
N LEU A 117 4.61 -3.26 -3.75
CA LEU A 117 5.23 -4.36 -3.00
C LEU A 117 4.88 -5.74 -3.59
N SER A 118 3.63 -5.96 -4.01
CA SER A 118 3.21 -7.21 -4.66
C SER A 118 3.96 -7.47 -5.97
N LEU A 119 4.13 -6.43 -6.79
CA LEU A 119 4.87 -6.52 -8.05
C LEU A 119 6.35 -6.75 -7.79
N TYR A 120 6.98 -5.98 -6.90
CA TYR A 120 8.37 -6.18 -6.51
C TYR A 120 8.63 -7.60 -5.99
N TYR A 121 7.74 -8.09 -5.11
CA TYR A 121 7.80 -9.46 -4.59
C TYR A 121 7.68 -10.50 -5.71
N ALA A 122 6.69 -10.36 -6.60
CA ALA A 122 6.49 -11.30 -7.69
C ALA A 122 7.68 -11.31 -8.69
N GLU A 123 8.28 -10.15 -8.95
CA GLU A 123 9.47 -10.00 -9.81
C GLU A 123 10.73 -10.60 -9.16
N THR A 124 10.78 -10.63 -7.82
CA THR A 124 11.90 -11.22 -7.05
C THR A 124 11.70 -12.72 -6.85
N TYR A 125 10.48 -13.17 -6.55
CA TYR A 125 10.13 -14.56 -6.25
C TYR A 125 9.01 -15.09 -7.18
N PRO A 126 9.18 -15.07 -8.50
CA PRO A 126 8.10 -15.44 -9.43
C PRO A 126 7.61 -16.88 -9.27
N ALA A 127 8.45 -17.77 -8.78
CA ALA A 127 8.08 -19.17 -8.51
C ALA A 127 7.12 -19.33 -7.32
N SER A 128 7.05 -18.34 -6.42
CA SER A 128 6.20 -18.35 -5.23
C SER A 128 4.79 -17.75 -5.47
N VAL A 129 4.53 -17.25 -6.68
CA VAL A 129 3.26 -16.57 -7.03
C VAL A 129 2.48 -17.36 -8.06
N CYS A 130 1.21 -17.67 -7.77
CA CYS A 130 0.31 -18.34 -8.71
C CYS A 130 -0.62 -17.38 -9.46
N GLY A 131 -0.78 -16.15 -8.97
CA GLY A 131 -1.60 -15.09 -9.57
C GLY A 131 -1.48 -13.78 -8.82
N LEU A 132 -1.91 -12.68 -9.46
CA LEU A 132 -1.92 -11.34 -8.91
C LEU A 132 -3.31 -10.72 -9.01
N ILE A 133 -3.77 -10.08 -7.93
CA ILE A 133 -4.93 -9.17 -7.94
C ILE A 133 -4.41 -7.81 -7.49
N LEU A 134 -4.47 -6.82 -8.37
CA LEU A 134 -3.88 -5.50 -8.16
C LEU A 134 -4.97 -4.44 -8.23
N ARG A 135 -5.19 -3.68 -7.15
CA ARG A 135 -6.19 -2.62 -7.09
C ARG A 135 -5.52 -1.26 -6.88
N GLY A 136 -5.84 -0.27 -7.76
CA GLY A 136 -5.26 1.08 -7.66
C GLY A 136 -3.74 1.03 -7.82
N VAL A 137 -3.26 0.57 -8.98
CA VAL A 137 -1.83 0.34 -9.23
C VAL A 137 -1.01 1.60 -9.01
N PHE A 138 -0.03 1.49 -8.13
CA PHE A 138 1.02 2.47 -7.89
C PHE A 138 2.37 1.87 -8.32
N LEU A 139 3.13 2.55 -9.18
CA LEU A 139 4.40 2.02 -9.68
C LEU A 139 5.61 2.50 -8.87
N GLY A 140 5.41 3.45 -7.97
CA GLY A 140 6.46 3.98 -7.10
C GLY A 140 7.54 4.78 -7.83
N ARG A 141 7.25 5.31 -9.02
CA ARG A 141 8.17 6.15 -9.81
C ARG A 141 8.20 7.57 -9.24
N GLN A 142 9.29 8.28 -9.46
CA GLN A 142 9.39 9.67 -9.03
C GLN A 142 8.25 10.53 -9.59
N GLU A 143 7.87 10.33 -10.85
CA GLU A 143 6.75 11.08 -11.45
C GLU A 143 5.38 10.78 -10.82
N ASP A 144 5.19 9.61 -10.21
CA ASP A 144 3.96 9.24 -9.50
C ASP A 144 3.94 9.93 -8.13
N ILE A 145 5.09 9.98 -7.44
CA ILE A 145 5.27 10.70 -6.17
C ILE A 145 5.12 12.21 -6.38
N ASP A 146 5.76 12.76 -7.41
CA ASP A 146 5.66 14.19 -7.73
C ASP A 146 4.24 14.58 -8.13
N TRP A 147 3.54 13.72 -8.87
CA TRP A 147 2.14 13.94 -9.20
C TRP A 147 1.29 14.09 -7.94
N LEU A 148 1.46 13.20 -6.97
CA LEU A 148 0.65 13.19 -5.76
C LEU A 148 0.99 14.40 -4.86
N TYR A 149 2.26 14.64 -4.58
CA TYR A 149 2.69 15.55 -3.52
C TYR A 149 3.31 16.87 -4.01
N GLN A 150 3.61 17.03 -5.31
CA GLN A 150 4.29 18.22 -5.83
C GLN A 150 3.39 19.03 -6.79
N GLY A 151 2.06 18.97 -6.56
CA GLY A 151 1.06 19.85 -7.18
C GLY A 151 0.23 19.27 -8.31
N GLY A 152 0.46 18.01 -8.72
CA GLY A 152 -0.37 17.35 -9.72
C GLY A 152 -1.82 17.19 -9.27
N THR A 153 -2.04 16.56 -8.11
CA THR A 153 -3.35 16.41 -7.47
C THR A 153 -3.96 17.74 -7.06
N GLY A 154 -3.15 18.74 -6.75
CA GLY A 154 -3.58 20.12 -6.47
C GLY A 154 -4.33 20.79 -7.63
N GLN A 155 -4.22 20.26 -8.85
CA GLN A 155 -5.00 20.74 -9.99
C GLN A 155 -6.46 20.28 -9.91
N PHE A 156 -6.75 19.21 -9.16
CA PHE A 156 -8.09 18.67 -8.94
C PHE A 156 -8.64 19.02 -7.55
N PHE A 157 -7.76 19.13 -6.55
CA PHE A 157 -8.09 19.43 -5.14
C PHE A 157 -7.28 20.62 -4.63
N PRO A 158 -7.45 21.84 -5.21
CA PRO A 158 -6.61 22.99 -4.88
C PRO A 158 -6.72 23.42 -3.42
N GLU A 159 -7.90 23.29 -2.82
CA GLU A 159 -8.14 23.63 -1.42
C GLU A 159 -7.46 22.64 -0.44
N ALA A 160 -7.45 21.36 -0.75
CA ALA A 160 -6.76 20.35 0.05
C ALA A 160 -5.24 20.52 -0.07
N TYR A 161 -4.75 20.74 -1.29
CA TYR A 161 -3.33 20.97 -1.55
C TYR A 161 -2.83 22.26 -0.88
N ALA A 162 -3.62 23.33 -0.90
CA ALA A 162 -3.29 24.58 -0.22
C ALA A 162 -3.18 24.38 1.30
N LYS A 163 -4.06 23.59 1.91
CA LYS A 163 -3.97 23.22 3.34
C LYS A 163 -2.73 22.39 3.63
N PHE A 164 -2.47 21.37 2.81
CA PHE A 164 -1.29 20.52 2.90
C PHE A 164 0.00 21.34 2.90
N THR A 165 0.14 22.27 1.97
CA THR A 165 1.36 23.07 1.85
C THR A 165 1.42 24.26 2.83
N SER A 166 0.31 24.66 3.46
CA SER A 166 0.25 25.84 4.34
C SER A 166 1.13 25.75 5.58
N LEU A 167 1.51 24.56 6.03
CA LEU A 167 2.40 24.37 7.16
C LEU A 167 3.89 24.52 6.79
N LEU A 168 4.19 24.60 5.50
CA LEU A 168 5.53 24.65 4.96
C LEU A 168 5.89 26.06 4.50
N THR A 169 7.11 26.50 4.71
CA THR A 169 7.64 27.71 4.09
C THR A 169 7.77 27.54 2.58
N LEU A 170 7.86 28.63 1.83
CA LEU A 170 8.05 28.58 0.36
C LEU A 170 9.30 27.78 -0.06
N GLU A 171 10.35 27.79 0.75
CA GLU A 171 11.55 26.97 0.48
C GLU A 171 11.28 25.49 0.69
N GLU A 172 10.55 25.15 1.75
CA GLU A 172 10.18 23.78 2.05
C GLU A 172 9.21 23.17 1.04
N GLN A 173 8.34 23.99 0.45
CA GLN A 173 7.41 23.58 -0.62
C GLN A 173 8.10 23.17 -1.93
N LYS A 174 9.39 23.43 -2.09
CA LYS A 174 10.15 22.92 -3.24
C LYS A 174 10.31 21.40 -3.23
N ASN A 175 10.20 20.78 -2.05
CA ASN A 175 10.15 19.33 -1.88
C ASN A 175 9.28 19.00 -0.65
N ASN A 176 7.99 18.83 -0.89
CA ASN A 176 7.01 18.59 0.16
C ASN A 176 7.31 17.31 0.94
N ILE A 177 7.66 16.23 0.25
CA ILE A 177 7.97 14.94 0.88
C ILE A 177 9.17 15.04 1.81
N ALA A 178 10.28 15.64 1.36
CA ALA A 178 11.46 15.82 2.22
C ALA A 178 11.16 16.68 3.46
N SER A 179 10.32 17.69 3.30
CA SER A 179 9.92 18.58 4.39
C SER A 179 9.02 17.87 5.40
N TYR A 180 8.02 17.14 4.93
CA TYR A 180 7.15 16.32 5.78
C TYR A 180 7.93 15.21 6.49
N TYR A 181 8.82 14.49 5.81
CA TYR A 181 9.67 13.46 6.41
C TYR A 181 10.46 13.99 7.61
N ARG A 182 11.08 15.17 7.49
CA ARG A 182 11.81 15.81 8.58
C ARG A 182 10.92 16.07 9.82
N TYR A 183 9.66 16.49 9.62
CA TYR A 183 8.74 16.75 10.71
C TYR A 183 8.14 15.47 11.29
N LEU A 184 7.85 14.48 10.46
CA LEU A 184 7.29 13.19 10.88
C LEU A 184 8.31 12.31 11.61
N THR A 185 9.61 12.53 11.39
CA THR A 185 10.70 11.87 12.12
C THR A 185 11.22 12.71 13.31
N SER A 186 10.54 13.81 13.66
CA SER A 186 10.88 14.63 14.82
C SER A 186 10.76 13.83 16.12
N PRO A 187 11.66 14.03 17.12
CA PRO A 187 11.47 13.46 18.46
C PRO A 187 10.26 14.07 19.20
N ASP A 188 9.81 15.28 18.81
CA ASP A 188 8.65 15.94 19.39
C ASP A 188 7.34 15.36 18.84
N LYS A 189 6.58 14.74 19.75
CA LYS A 189 5.28 14.13 19.43
C LYS A 189 4.28 15.14 18.84
N ALA A 190 4.22 16.36 19.40
CA ALA A 190 3.27 17.38 18.93
C ALA A 190 3.58 17.83 17.49
N ILE A 191 4.85 17.84 17.10
CA ILE A 191 5.26 18.10 15.72
C ILE A 191 4.79 16.96 14.82
N ARG A 192 5.04 15.71 15.19
CA ARG A 192 4.60 14.55 14.40
C ARG A 192 3.09 14.52 14.22
N GLU A 193 2.32 14.77 15.28
CA GLU A 193 0.85 14.81 15.24
C GLU A 193 0.35 15.91 14.31
N ARG A 194 0.92 17.13 14.41
CA ARG A 194 0.52 18.27 13.58
C ARG A 194 0.72 18.00 12.09
N TYR A 195 1.91 17.53 11.72
CA TYR A 195 2.24 17.28 10.31
C TYR A 195 1.63 15.99 9.81
N GLY A 196 1.50 14.95 10.64
CA GLY A 196 0.79 13.73 10.34
C GLY A 196 -0.69 13.98 10.03
N LYS A 197 -1.34 14.86 10.83
CA LYS A 197 -2.72 15.27 10.57
C LYS A 197 -2.89 15.94 9.20
N ALA A 198 -2.01 16.89 8.88
CA ALA A 198 -2.10 17.59 7.59
C ALA A 198 -1.83 16.65 6.40
N PHE A 199 -0.92 15.70 6.57
CA PHE A 199 -0.63 14.67 5.58
C PHE A 199 -1.82 13.74 5.36
N ALA A 200 -2.35 13.16 6.44
CA ALA A 200 -3.50 12.26 6.40
C ALA A 200 -4.78 12.95 5.85
N ASP A 201 -5.00 14.22 6.21
CA ASP A 201 -6.14 14.99 5.68
C ASP A 201 -6.03 15.18 4.17
N PHE A 202 -4.84 15.45 3.67
CA PHE A 202 -4.60 15.58 2.23
C PHE A 202 -4.89 14.26 1.52
N GLU A 203 -4.29 13.15 1.98
CA GLU A 203 -4.52 11.80 1.45
C GLU A 203 -6.01 11.47 1.43
N ASN A 204 -6.69 11.60 2.58
CA ASN A 204 -8.12 11.31 2.70
C ASN A 204 -8.98 12.18 1.78
N SER A 205 -8.52 13.37 1.39
CA SER A 205 -9.25 14.25 0.47
C SER A 205 -9.19 13.76 -0.98
N VAL A 206 -8.10 13.07 -1.39
CA VAL A 206 -7.85 12.71 -2.80
C VAL A 206 -8.21 11.27 -3.17
N ILE A 207 -8.33 10.37 -2.18
CA ILE A 207 -8.54 8.94 -2.42
C ILE A 207 -9.98 8.55 -2.80
N THR A 208 -10.97 9.41 -2.58
CA THR A 208 -12.39 9.07 -2.82
C THR A 208 -13.01 9.91 -3.91
N LEU A 209 -13.92 9.33 -4.70
CA LEU A 209 -14.70 10.05 -5.71
C LEU A 209 -15.67 11.05 -5.06
N TYR A 210 -16.28 10.67 -3.95
CA TYR A 210 -17.17 11.52 -3.16
C TYR A 210 -16.44 11.98 -1.90
N PRO A 211 -16.46 13.30 -1.60
CA PRO A 211 -15.78 13.82 -0.41
C PRO A 211 -16.24 13.13 0.88
N LYS A 212 -15.29 12.77 1.74
CA LYS A 212 -15.56 12.30 3.08
C LYS A 212 -15.31 13.41 4.09
N LEU A 213 -16.05 13.36 5.21
CA LEU A 213 -15.73 14.22 6.35
C LEU A 213 -14.38 13.77 6.93
N LEU A 214 -13.46 14.71 7.03
CA LEU A 214 -12.17 14.47 7.68
C LEU A 214 -12.39 14.41 9.19
N SER A 215 -11.63 13.55 9.87
CA SER A 215 -11.65 13.46 11.33
C SER A 215 -10.99 14.70 11.94
N ASP A 216 -11.49 15.19 13.07
CA ASP A 216 -10.83 16.25 13.84
C ASP A 216 -9.62 15.74 14.65
N SER A 217 -9.55 14.43 14.87
CA SER A 217 -8.45 13.76 15.58
C SER A 217 -7.49 13.06 14.62
N ILE A 218 -6.27 12.82 15.10
CA ILE A 218 -5.28 11.98 14.43
C ILE A 218 -5.11 10.68 15.21
N THR A 219 -4.90 9.58 14.48
CA THR A 219 -4.63 8.26 15.05
C THR A 219 -3.14 7.90 14.92
N ASP A 220 -2.70 6.90 15.68
CA ASP A 220 -1.35 6.35 15.50
C ASP A 220 -1.16 5.72 14.11
N GLU A 221 -2.23 5.19 13.52
CA GLU A 221 -2.23 4.66 12.14
C GLU A 221 -1.99 5.77 11.11
N ASP A 222 -2.63 6.93 11.27
CA ASP A 222 -2.39 8.10 10.39
C ASP A 222 -0.93 8.56 10.47
N ILE A 223 -0.35 8.58 11.69
CA ILE A 223 1.06 8.94 11.90
C ILE A 223 1.98 7.90 11.28
N ALA A 224 1.65 6.61 11.43
CA ALA A 224 2.43 5.52 10.84
C ALA A 224 2.40 5.59 9.31
N MET A 225 1.22 5.78 8.71
CA MET A 225 1.05 5.94 7.27
C MET A 225 1.89 7.11 6.76
N ALA A 226 1.69 8.32 7.29
CA ALA A 226 2.43 9.51 6.87
C ALA A 226 3.96 9.34 7.03
N THR A 227 4.41 8.71 8.12
CA THR A 227 5.84 8.47 8.38
C THR A 227 6.42 7.46 7.41
N MET A 228 5.74 6.33 7.17
CA MET A 228 6.20 5.30 6.24
C MET A 228 6.18 5.80 4.80
N GLU A 229 5.12 6.46 4.36
CA GLU A 229 5.04 7.01 3.01
C GLU A 229 6.19 7.97 2.74
N THR A 230 6.41 8.94 3.62
CA THR A 230 7.50 9.89 3.43
C THR A 230 8.88 9.22 3.49
N HIS A 231 9.05 8.19 4.33
CA HIS A 231 10.28 7.38 4.37
C HIS A 231 10.55 6.67 3.04
N TYR A 232 9.55 6.01 2.48
CA TYR A 232 9.70 5.32 1.20
C TYR A 232 9.87 6.30 0.04
N PHE A 233 9.10 7.37 0.00
CA PHE A 233 9.09 8.29 -1.13
C PHE A 233 10.35 9.17 -1.21
N ILE A 234 10.92 9.62 -0.06
CA ILE A 234 12.19 10.34 -0.08
C ILE A 234 13.36 9.46 -0.53
N ASN A 235 13.24 8.15 -0.37
CA ASN A 235 14.22 7.16 -0.79
C ASN A 235 13.86 6.49 -2.12
N SER A 236 13.00 7.11 -2.96
CA SER A 236 12.57 6.59 -4.26
C SER A 236 12.04 5.15 -4.16
N CYS A 237 11.27 4.84 -3.10
CA CYS A 237 10.78 3.50 -2.75
C CYS A 237 11.89 2.43 -2.64
N PHE A 238 13.14 2.84 -2.45
CA PHE A 238 14.33 1.97 -2.45
C PHE A 238 14.50 1.16 -3.75
N MET A 239 14.02 1.71 -4.86
CA MET A 239 14.12 1.11 -6.20
C MET A 239 14.75 2.11 -7.19
N SER A 240 15.31 1.60 -8.29
CA SER A 240 15.59 2.46 -9.44
C SER A 240 14.28 3.00 -10.02
N ASN A 241 14.34 4.20 -10.59
CA ASN A 241 13.17 4.76 -11.26
C ASN A 241 12.68 3.80 -12.35
N ASN A 242 11.38 3.56 -12.42
CA ASN A 242 10.74 2.65 -13.37
C ASN A 242 11.05 1.14 -13.19
N TYR A 243 11.59 0.75 -12.04
CA TYR A 243 12.01 -0.64 -11.74
C TYR A 243 10.93 -1.68 -12.09
N ILE A 244 9.68 -1.45 -11.68
CA ILE A 244 8.57 -2.40 -11.88
C ILE A 244 8.34 -2.67 -13.38
N LEU A 245 8.25 -1.63 -14.21
CA LEU A 245 8.00 -1.83 -15.65
C LEU A 245 9.19 -2.49 -16.35
N GLU A 246 10.42 -2.17 -15.96
CA GLU A 246 11.63 -2.76 -16.53
C GLU A 246 11.75 -4.26 -16.20
N ASN A 247 11.22 -4.69 -15.04
CA ASN A 247 11.25 -6.07 -14.58
C ASN A 247 9.95 -6.85 -14.84
N ALA A 248 8.90 -6.23 -15.37
CA ALA A 248 7.62 -6.86 -15.65
C ALA A 248 7.73 -8.11 -16.56
N HIS A 249 8.79 -8.21 -17.36
CA HIS A 249 9.08 -9.38 -18.20
C HIS A 249 9.22 -10.67 -17.37
N LYS A 250 9.62 -10.61 -16.09
CA LYS A 250 9.76 -11.75 -15.19
C LYS A 250 8.42 -12.36 -14.78
N ILE A 251 7.37 -11.54 -14.76
CA ILE A 251 6.02 -11.91 -14.31
C ILE A 251 4.98 -11.92 -15.44
N LYS A 252 5.36 -11.65 -16.69
CA LYS A 252 4.45 -11.46 -17.82
C LYS A 252 3.48 -12.62 -18.08
N ASN A 253 3.79 -13.83 -17.59
CA ASN A 253 2.97 -15.02 -17.75
C ASN A 253 2.21 -15.41 -16.47
N ILE A 254 2.34 -14.68 -15.38
CA ILE A 254 1.54 -14.87 -14.17
C ILE A 254 0.14 -14.32 -14.42
N PRO A 255 -0.94 -15.09 -14.21
CA PRO A 255 -2.30 -14.59 -14.32
C PRO A 255 -2.51 -13.38 -13.43
N THR A 256 -2.97 -12.26 -14.01
CA THR A 256 -3.07 -10.98 -13.31
C THR A 256 -4.42 -10.32 -13.58
N ILE A 257 -5.10 -9.88 -12.53
CA ILE A 257 -6.28 -9.03 -12.63
C ILE A 257 -5.92 -7.66 -12.06
N ILE A 258 -6.09 -6.62 -12.87
CA ILE A 258 -5.90 -5.23 -12.48
C ILE A 258 -7.27 -4.57 -12.36
N ILE A 259 -7.58 -4.00 -11.20
CA ILE A 259 -8.80 -3.24 -10.93
C ILE A 259 -8.40 -1.81 -10.61
N HIS A 260 -8.88 -0.83 -11.38
CA HIS A 260 -8.45 0.55 -11.21
C HIS A 260 -9.62 1.53 -11.33
N GLY A 261 -9.67 2.52 -10.46
CA GLY A 261 -10.65 3.59 -10.54
C GLY A 261 -10.40 4.47 -11.78
N ARG A 262 -11.43 4.69 -12.60
CA ARG A 262 -11.29 5.57 -13.77
C ARG A 262 -10.97 7.01 -13.37
N TYR A 263 -11.42 7.43 -12.22
CA TYR A 263 -11.25 8.77 -11.67
C TYR A 263 -10.27 8.79 -10.48
N ASP A 264 -9.36 7.82 -10.48
CA ASP A 264 -8.27 7.75 -9.51
C ASP A 264 -7.26 8.87 -9.81
N VAL A 265 -7.29 9.92 -8.97
CA VAL A 265 -6.36 11.05 -9.06
C VAL A 265 -5.14 10.88 -8.17
N ASP A 266 -5.20 9.95 -7.24
CA ASP A 266 -4.09 9.55 -6.38
C ASP A 266 -3.09 8.70 -7.19
N CYS A 267 -3.43 7.46 -7.48
CA CYS A 267 -2.65 6.62 -8.38
C CYS A 267 -3.22 6.70 -9.80
N ARG A 268 -2.55 7.46 -10.67
CA ARG A 268 -3.08 7.72 -12.02
C ARG A 268 -3.33 6.44 -12.82
N PRO A 269 -4.48 6.32 -13.54
CA PRO A 269 -4.81 5.15 -14.36
C PRO A 269 -3.76 4.80 -15.41
N ILE A 270 -2.92 5.75 -15.82
CA ILE A 270 -1.83 5.51 -16.78
C ILE A 270 -0.83 4.49 -16.26
N GLY A 271 -0.54 4.46 -14.95
CA GLY A 271 0.35 3.47 -14.35
C GLY A 271 -0.17 2.03 -14.52
N ALA A 272 -1.47 1.84 -14.28
CA ALA A 272 -2.13 0.54 -14.49
C ALA A 272 -2.12 0.11 -15.96
N GLN A 273 -2.34 1.05 -16.88
CA GLN A 273 -2.30 0.79 -18.32
C GLN A 273 -0.90 0.37 -18.79
N LEU A 274 0.13 1.11 -18.38
CA LEU A 274 1.52 0.79 -18.71
C LEU A 274 1.93 -0.61 -18.21
N LEU A 275 1.53 -0.99 -17.00
CA LEU A 275 1.76 -2.33 -16.47
C LEU A 275 1.02 -3.38 -17.30
N PHE A 276 -0.26 -3.16 -17.58
CA PHE A 276 -1.10 -4.08 -18.37
C PHE A 276 -0.46 -4.40 -19.72
N GLU A 277 0.11 -3.41 -20.41
CA GLU A 277 0.75 -3.56 -21.72
C GLU A 277 2.03 -4.42 -21.68
N GLN A 278 2.62 -4.64 -20.50
CA GLN A 278 3.79 -5.50 -20.32
C GLN A 278 3.44 -6.96 -20.04
N LEU A 279 2.16 -7.26 -19.72
CA LEU A 279 1.73 -8.57 -19.24
C LEU A 279 0.97 -9.36 -20.31
N ASN A 280 1.34 -10.63 -20.51
CA ASN A 280 0.70 -11.50 -21.51
C ASN A 280 -0.63 -12.12 -21.05
N LYS A 281 -0.81 -12.25 -19.73
CA LYS A 281 -1.96 -12.93 -19.09
C LYS A 281 -2.65 -12.01 -18.10
N ALA A 282 -2.95 -10.79 -18.51
CA ALA A 282 -3.61 -9.81 -17.68
C ALA A 282 -4.99 -9.44 -18.21
N GLU A 283 -5.87 -9.09 -17.28
CA GLU A 283 -7.12 -8.40 -17.52
C GLU A 283 -7.09 -7.08 -16.74
N ILE A 284 -7.56 -5.99 -17.36
CA ILE A 284 -7.71 -4.69 -16.70
C ILE A 284 -9.17 -4.26 -16.66
N ILE A 285 -9.66 -3.90 -15.49
CA ILE A 285 -11.03 -3.49 -15.24
C ILE A 285 -11.01 -2.07 -14.68
N TYR A 286 -11.57 -1.12 -15.42
CA TYR A 286 -11.77 0.24 -14.95
C TYR A 286 -13.15 0.40 -14.32
N THR A 287 -13.18 0.77 -13.04
CA THR A 287 -14.42 1.04 -12.29
C THR A 287 -14.75 2.54 -12.30
N ILE A 288 -16.03 2.88 -12.09
CA ILE A 288 -16.45 4.28 -11.88
C ILE A 288 -16.24 4.61 -10.41
N SER A 289 -14.99 4.88 -10.06
CA SER A 289 -14.57 5.18 -8.68
C SER A 289 -13.30 6.02 -8.67
N GLY A 290 -12.98 6.58 -7.51
CA GLY A 290 -11.65 7.09 -7.17
C GLY A 290 -10.68 5.98 -6.76
N HIS A 291 -9.65 6.34 -5.99
CA HIS A 291 -8.60 5.41 -5.55
C HIS A 291 -9.14 4.31 -4.63
N SER A 292 -9.96 4.64 -3.65
CA SER A 292 -10.47 3.66 -2.67
C SER A 292 -11.38 2.58 -3.26
N GLY A 293 -11.90 2.78 -4.48
CA GLY A 293 -12.73 1.81 -5.18
C GLY A 293 -14.22 1.84 -4.82
N PHE A 294 -14.67 2.73 -3.92
CA PHE A 294 -16.06 2.89 -3.48
C PHE A 294 -16.36 4.35 -3.16
#